data_c6f4b7678181c1c8f5bb1688269b963d
#
_entry.id   c6f4b7678181c1c8f5bb1688269b963d
#
_cell.length_a   1.000
_cell.length_b   1.000
_cell.length_c   1.000
_cell.angle_alpha   90.00
_cell.angle_beta   90.00
_cell.angle_gamma   90.00
#
_symmetry.space_group_name_H-M   'P 1'
#
loop_
_entity.id
_entity.type
_entity.pdbx_description
1 polymer ?
#
loop_
_entity_poly.entity_id
_entity_poly.type
_entity_poly.pdbx_seq_one_letter_code
_entity_poly.pdbx_strand_id
1 'polypeptide(L)'
;MDLLSSTTEFRDSRDLVGDYAALRARLAVDGYLFVRQLLDPARMEALGRTALGHLQAAGWTEGGPDPTLAAPRRPVRAVRMRDAVDDRGYQRILIDPDFNQIPFVGPLPDLMHQLLGPAGFCYPLKFPRIVYPASVVPRHPGNVVHKDYSSVQDMFTTWIPLGFIPRSLGGLAVLPGSQQTTRVRFRALNHLERGWVTTDYEPGDVLVFHCLTTHAALPNREARLRISAEYRWQLADQPAPRRVIIGPHGHEMGSRLFGRTEWWRSVLPDLTLFDDGGEGALPTLPPPPSRFVADR
;
A
#
# COMPACT_ATOMS: atom_id res chain seq x y z
N MET A 1 -12.45 9.72 -22.60
CA MET A 1 -13.21 8.64 -21.96
C MET A 1 -12.89 8.68 -20.49
N ASP A 2 -13.89 8.84 -19.64
CA ASP A 2 -13.65 8.94 -18.19
C ASP A 2 -13.34 7.53 -17.65
N LEU A 3 -12.15 7.33 -17.04
CA LEU A 3 -11.73 6.06 -16.47
C LEU A 3 -12.72 5.50 -15.44
N LEU A 4 -13.37 6.40 -14.70
CA LEU A 4 -14.36 6.01 -13.70
C LEU A 4 -15.57 5.31 -14.31
N SER A 5 -15.94 5.65 -15.56
CA SER A 5 -17.09 5.05 -16.26
C SER A 5 -16.81 3.65 -16.84
N SER A 6 -15.55 3.23 -16.92
CA SER A 6 -15.13 1.94 -17.50
C SER A 6 -14.64 0.92 -16.45
N THR A 7 -14.60 1.30 -15.17
CA THR A 7 -14.20 0.38 -14.08
C THR A 7 -15.42 -0.39 -13.55
N THR A 8 -15.20 -1.66 -13.21
CA THR A 8 -16.19 -2.50 -12.51
C THR A 8 -15.85 -2.60 -11.02
N GLU A 9 -16.76 -3.17 -10.22
CA GLU A 9 -16.54 -3.40 -8.78
C GLU A 9 -15.53 -4.53 -8.54
N PHE A 10 -14.83 -4.46 -7.40
CA PHE A 10 -14.08 -5.59 -6.89
C PHE A 10 -15.00 -6.77 -6.60
N ARG A 11 -14.50 -7.96 -6.81
CA ARG A 11 -15.11 -9.18 -6.28
C ARG A 11 -14.79 -9.29 -4.80
N ASP A 12 -15.81 -9.21 -3.95
CA ASP A 12 -15.65 -9.38 -2.50
C ASP A 12 -15.22 -10.80 -2.16
N SER A 13 -14.29 -10.93 -1.22
CA SER A 13 -13.74 -12.19 -0.76
C SER A 13 -14.06 -12.46 0.72
N ARG A 14 -14.96 -11.67 1.32
CA ARG A 14 -15.34 -11.80 2.74
C ARG A 14 -15.87 -13.19 3.06
N ASP A 15 -16.67 -13.75 2.17
CA ASP A 15 -17.25 -15.09 2.27
C ASP A 15 -16.23 -16.23 2.26
N LEU A 16 -15.00 -15.94 1.81
CA LEU A 16 -13.90 -16.90 1.75
C LEU A 16 -12.93 -16.80 2.94
N VAL A 17 -13.10 -15.80 3.81
CA VAL A 17 -12.25 -15.66 5.00
C VAL A 17 -12.43 -16.90 5.90
N GLY A 18 -11.31 -17.62 6.13
CA GLY A 18 -11.32 -18.92 6.80
C GLY A 18 -11.19 -20.12 5.84
N ASP A 19 -11.50 -19.97 4.56
CA ASP A 19 -11.20 -20.97 3.53
C ASP A 19 -9.93 -20.60 2.75
N TYR A 20 -8.79 -21.11 3.21
CA TYR A 20 -7.47 -20.77 2.66
C TYR A 20 -7.27 -21.24 1.23
N ALA A 21 -7.85 -22.39 0.88
CA ALA A 21 -7.73 -22.93 -0.47
C ALA A 21 -8.48 -22.04 -1.46
N ALA A 22 -9.69 -21.60 -1.11
CA ALA A 22 -10.49 -20.71 -1.93
C ALA A 22 -9.86 -19.30 -2.05
N LEU A 23 -9.31 -18.74 -0.96
CA LEU A 23 -8.60 -17.46 -0.99
C LEU A 23 -7.37 -17.52 -1.91
N ARG A 24 -6.54 -18.56 -1.79
CA ARG A 24 -5.36 -18.74 -2.65
C ARG A 24 -5.74 -18.96 -4.11
N ALA A 25 -6.77 -19.74 -4.38
CA ALA A 25 -7.28 -19.96 -5.72
C ALA A 25 -7.76 -18.66 -6.37
N ARG A 26 -8.51 -17.83 -5.62
CA ARG A 26 -8.94 -16.50 -6.08
C ARG A 26 -7.76 -15.58 -6.34
N LEU A 27 -6.81 -15.52 -5.42
CA LEU A 27 -5.60 -14.70 -5.56
C LEU A 27 -4.77 -15.10 -6.78
N ALA A 28 -4.63 -16.40 -7.05
CA ALA A 28 -3.91 -16.91 -8.22
C ALA A 28 -4.59 -16.49 -9.55
N VAL A 29 -5.91 -16.45 -9.58
CA VAL A 29 -6.68 -16.04 -10.76
C VAL A 29 -6.70 -14.53 -10.92
N ASP A 30 -7.13 -13.82 -9.87
CA ASP A 30 -7.44 -12.39 -9.95
C ASP A 30 -6.20 -11.49 -9.66
N GLY A 31 -5.19 -12.03 -8.96
CA GLY A 31 -4.00 -11.29 -8.51
C GLY A 31 -4.27 -10.38 -7.30
N TYR A 32 -5.48 -10.37 -6.80
CA TYR A 32 -5.89 -9.59 -5.63
C TYR A 32 -6.97 -10.32 -4.82
N LEU A 33 -7.12 -9.89 -3.57
CA LEU A 33 -8.28 -10.15 -2.72
C LEU A 33 -8.82 -8.83 -2.22
N PHE A 34 -10.11 -8.63 -2.29
CA PHE A 34 -10.78 -7.50 -1.68
C PHE A 34 -11.73 -8.01 -0.60
N VAL A 35 -11.55 -7.55 0.62
CA VAL A 35 -12.32 -8.00 1.79
C VAL A 35 -13.00 -6.79 2.42
N ARG A 36 -14.31 -6.73 2.28
CA ARG A 36 -15.13 -5.68 2.89
C ARG A 36 -15.08 -5.75 4.40
N GLN A 37 -14.80 -4.61 5.05
CA GLN A 37 -14.89 -4.44 6.50
C GLN A 37 -14.20 -5.57 7.29
N LEU A 38 -13.01 -5.97 6.86
CA LEU A 38 -12.17 -6.90 7.60
C LEU A 38 -11.71 -6.29 8.92
N LEU A 39 -11.42 -4.99 8.92
CA LEU A 39 -10.97 -4.24 10.10
C LEU A 39 -12.13 -3.44 10.72
N ASP A 40 -11.96 -3.02 11.96
CA ASP A 40 -12.92 -2.16 12.65
C ASP A 40 -13.02 -0.79 11.95
N PRO A 41 -14.18 -0.42 11.37
CA PRO A 41 -14.37 0.84 10.67
C PRO A 41 -14.08 2.07 11.54
N ALA A 42 -14.57 2.06 12.80
CA ALA A 42 -14.39 3.19 13.71
C ALA A 42 -12.92 3.44 14.04
N ARG A 43 -12.13 2.36 14.20
CA ARG A 43 -10.68 2.45 14.39
C ARG A 43 -9.98 3.02 13.16
N MET A 44 -10.36 2.63 11.95
CA MET A 44 -9.76 3.14 10.71
C MET A 44 -10.08 4.62 10.49
N GLU A 45 -11.30 5.04 10.78
CA GLU A 45 -11.68 6.47 10.73
C GLU A 45 -10.92 7.31 11.76
N ALA A 46 -10.82 6.82 13.00
CA ALA A 46 -10.08 7.51 14.07
C ALA A 46 -8.61 7.67 13.69
N LEU A 47 -7.97 6.62 13.16
CA LEU A 47 -6.60 6.68 12.70
C LEU A 47 -6.42 7.66 11.52
N GLY A 48 -7.34 7.66 10.57
CA GLY A 48 -7.31 8.61 9.45
C GLY A 48 -7.43 10.05 9.92
N ARG A 49 -8.32 10.34 10.86
CA ARG A 49 -8.46 11.67 11.49
C ARG A 49 -7.18 12.08 12.23
N THR A 50 -6.59 11.19 13.01
CA THR A 50 -5.32 11.43 13.72
C THR A 50 -4.19 11.73 12.74
N ALA A 51 -4.04 10.92 11.70
CA ALA A 51 -3.00 11.08 10.70
C ALA A 51 -3.14 12.41 9.92
N LEU A 52 -4.36 12.77 9.50
CA LEU A 52 -4.63 14.05 8.86
C LEU A 52 -4.42 15.23 9.82
N GLY A 53 -4.73 15.06 11.12
CA GLY A 53 -4.42 16.04 12.16
C GLY A 53 -2.92 16.31 12.31
N HIS A 54 -2.08 15.27 12.22
CA HIS A 54 -0.62 15.43 12.22
C HIS A 54 -0.13 16.22 11.00
N LEU A 55 -0.70 15.97 9.82
CA LEU A 55 -0.37 16.72 8.61
C LEU A 55 -0.84 18.18 8.70
N GLN A 56 -2.04 18.42 9.23
CA GLN A 56 -2.56 19.76 9.43
C GLN A 56 -1.67 20.57 10.40
N ALA A 57 -1.29 19.96 11.54
CA ALA A 57 -0.39 20.58 12.51
C ALA A 57 1.00 20.89 11.93
N ALA A 58 1.44 20.10 10.93
CA ALA A 58 2.68 20.35 10.18
C ALA A 58 2.51 21.33 9.00
N GLY A 59 1.31 21.84 8.78
CA GLY A 59 1.03 22.85 7.75
C GLY A 59 0.83 22.30 6.34
N TRP A 60 0.45 21.01 6.20
CA TRP A 60 0.12 20.42 4.89
C TRP A 60 -1.26 20.87 4.38
N THR A 61 -2.18 21.15 5.30
CA THR A 61 -3.53 21.59 5.01
C THR A 61 -3.84 22.91 5.74
N GLU A 62 -4.90 23.56 5.32
CA GLU A 62 -5.46 24.71 6.02
C GLU A 62 -5.96 24.29 7.41
N GLY A 63 -6.00 25.26 8.33
CA GLY A 63 -6.59 25.04 9.65
C GLY A 63 -8.10 24.84 9.56
N GLY A 64 -8.67 24.12 10.50
CA GLY A 64 -10.10 23.89 10.61
C GLY A 64 -10.42 22.85 11.67
N PRO A 65 -11.69 22.75 12.10
CA PRO A 65 -12.09 21.84 13.18
C PRO A 65 -12.06 20.37 12.75
N ASP A 66 -12.19 20.09 11.46
CA ASP A 66 -12.14 18.72 10.90
C ASP A 66 -10.98 18.59 9.89
N PRO A 67 -9.88 17.92 10.28
CA PRO A 67 -8.73 17.72 9.38
C PRO A 67 -9.07 16.86 8.16
N THR A 68 -10.15 16.09 8.18
CA THR A 68 -10.55 15.22 7.06
C THR A 68 -11.14 16.03 5.88
N LEU A 69 -11.59 17.23 6.12
CA LEU A 69 -12.18 18.13 5.13
C LEU A 69 -11.23 19.26 4.73
N ALA A 70 -10.09 19.40 5.40
CA ALA A 70 -9.17 20.50 5.20
C ALA A 70 -8.53 20.49 3.80
N ALA A 71 -8.56 21.64 3.12
CA ALA A 71 -7.91 21.81 1.84
C ALA A 71 -6.37 21.83 1.98
N PRO A 72 -5.61 21.28 1.02
CA PRO A 72 -4.16 21.32 1.07
C PRO A 72 -3.62 22.73 0.84
N ARG A 73 -2.58 23.09 1.62
CA ARG A 73 -1.85 24.35 1.44
C ARG A 73 -0.89 24.31 0.27
N ARG A 74 -0.62 25.50 -0.30
CA ARG A 74 0.44 25.69 -1.27
C ARG A 74 1.60 26.48 -0.66
N PRO A 75 2.86 26.20 -0.99
CA PRO A 75 3.32 25.10 -1.88
C PRO A 75 3.08 23.72 -1.27
N VAL A 76 2.94 22.71 -2.14
CA VAL A 76 2.81 21.31 -1.74
C VAL A 76 4.08 20.88 -0.99
N ARG A 77 3.92 20.29 0.20
CA ARG A 77 5.05 19.92 1.05
C ARG A 77 5.82 18.75 0.47
N ALA A 78 5.12 17.66 0.16
CA ALA A 78 5.72 16.46 -0.42
C ALA A 78 4.67 15.64 -1.16
N VAL A 79 5.05 14.99 -2.25
CA VAL A 79 4.20 14.07 -3.03
C VAL A 79 4.79 12.66 -3.11
N ARG A 80 6.08 12.49 -2.83
CA ARG A 80 6.75 11.20 -2.77
C ARG A 80 7.19 10.91 -1.35
N MET A 81 7.18 9.65 -0.97
CA MET A 81 7.58 9.20 0.37
C MET A 81 9.00 9.69 0.72
N ARG A 82 9.95 9.60 -0.20
CA ARG A 82 11.33 10.04 0.03
C ARG A 82 11.45 11.53 0.37
N ASP A 83 10.51 12.34 -0.14
CA ASP A 83 10.50 13.80 0.09
C ASP A 83 9.73 14.14 1.38
N ALA A 84 8.87 13.21 1.83
CA ALA A 84 8.04 13.35 3.03
C ALA A 84 8.68 12.80 4.29
N VAL A 85 9.65 11.89 4.17
CA VAL A 85 10.22 11.16 5.31
C VAL A 85 10.86 12.06 6.37
N ASP A 86 11.35 13.23 5.97
CA ASP A 86 11.93 14.24 6.88
C ASP A 86 10.88 15.24 7.40
N ASP A 87 9.64 15.21 6.89
CA ASP A 87 8.57 16.07 7.37
C ASP A 87 8.02 15.59 8.71
N ARG A 88 7.88 16.51 9.66
CA ARG A 88 7.43 16.20 11.02
C ARG A 88 6.02 15.60 11.08
N GLY A 89 5.11 16.04 10.22
CA GLY A 89 3.74 15.51 10.17
C GLY A 89 3.74 14.06 9.68
N TYR A 90 4.50 13.79 8.63
CA TYR A 90 4.66 12.44 8.11
C TYR A 90 5.34 11.49 9.09
N GLN A 91 6.41 11.95 9.76
CA GLN A 91 7.10 11.19 10.81
C GLN A 91 6.19 10.82 11.96
N ARG A 92 5.29 11.72 12.39
CA ARG A 92 4.31 11.42 13.44
C ARG A 92 3.37 10.29 13.07
N ILE A 93 2.96 10.18 11.80
CA ILE A 93 2.17 9.05 11.32
C ILE A 93 3.00 7.76 11.37
N LEU A 94 4.26 7.82 10.92
CA LEU A 94 5.15 6.65 10.90
C LEU A 94 5.43 6.07 12.29
N ILE A 95 5.47 6.90 13.32
CA ILE A 95 5.70 6.45 14.70
C ILE A 95 4.42 6.26 15.51
N ASP A 96 3.25 6.52 14.91
CA ASP A 96 1.96 6.35 15.59
C ASP A 96 1.75 4.86 15.93
N PRO A 97 1.47 4.51 17.21
CA PRO A 97 1.30 3.14 17.62
C PRO A 97 0.13 2.44 16.92
N ASP A 98 -1.00 3.13 16.72
CA ASP A 98 -2.17 2.55 16.06
C ASP A 98 -1.90 2.26 14.59
N PHE A 99 -1.19 3.17 13.90
CA PHE A 99 -0.73 2.95 12.53
C PHE A 99 0.21 1.73 12.44
N ASN A 100 1.12 1.59 13.40
CA ASN A 100 2.10 0.51 13.39
C ASN A 100 1.53 -0.85 13.80
N GLN A 101 0.46 -0.89 14.60
CA GLN A 101 -0.13 -2.12 15.12
C GLN A 101 -1.10 -2.82 14.15
N ILE A 102 -1.63 -2.14 13.13
CA ILE A 102 -2.60 -2.72 12.19
C ILE A 102 -2.15 -4.09 11.65
N PRO A 103 -0.90 -4.28 11.18
CA PRO A 103 -0.48 -5.57 10.65
C PRO A 103 -0.21 -6.65 11.70
N PHE A 104 -0.33 -6.34 13.00
CA PHE A 104 0.03 -7.27 14.07
C PHE A 104 -1.14 -7.63 14.99
N VAL A 105 -2.27 -6.94 14.87
CA VAL A 105 -3.45 -7.17 15.73
C VAL A 105 -4.72 -7.27 14.91
N GLY A 106 -5.67 -8.08 15.40
CA GLY A 106 -6.94 -8.29 14.73
C GLY A 106 -6.84 -9.27 13.54
N PRO A 107 -7.81 -9.25 12.62
CA PRO A 107 -7.96 -10.29 11.60
C PRO A 107 -6.96 -10.16 10.43
N LEU A 108 -6.24 -9.06 10.28
CA LEU A 108 -5.31 -8.87 9.15
C LEU A 108 -4.11 -9.82 9.21
N PRO A 109 -3.37 -9.95 10.34
CA PRO A 109 -2.28 -10.93 10.41
C PRO A 109 -2.77 -12.36 10.20
N ASP A 110 -3.95 -12.71 10.68
CA ASP A 110 -4.52 -14.04 10.46
C ASP A 110 -4.76 -14.30 8.98
N LEU A 111 -5.37 -13.35 8.26
CA LEU A 111 -5.55 -13.42 6.80
C LEU A 111 -4.19 -13.58 6.08
N MET A 112 -3.19 -12.79 6.45
CA MET A 112 -1.90 -12.84 5.79
C MET A 112 -1.11 -14.11 6.10
N HIS A 113 -1.18 -14.64 7.33
CA HIS A 113 -0.59 -15.93 7.67
C HIS A 113 -1.30 -17.11 6.98
N GLN A 114 -2.60 -16.98 6.72
CA GLN A 114 -3.32 -17.96 5.92
C GLN A 114 -2.84 -18.01 4.47
N LEU A 115 -2.51 -16.86 3.90
CA LEU A 115 -2.00 -16.75 2.54
C LEU A 115 -0.54 -17.19 2.44
N LEU A 116 0.31 -16.68 3.31
CA LEU A 116 1.76 -16.84 3.27
C LEU A 116 2.27 -18.03 4.12
N GLY A 117 1.47 -18.52 5.05
CA GLY A 117 1.94 -19.44 6.08
C GLY A 117 2.56 -18.72 7.29
N PRO A 118 2.96 -19.47 8.35
CA PRO A 118 3.43 -18.90 9.61
C PRO A 118 4.76 -18.14 9.50
N ALA A 119 5.54 -18.37 8.44
CA ALA A 119 6.77 -17.64 8.15
C ALA A 119 6.55 -16.29 7.42
N GLY A 120 5.29 -15.95 7.13
CA GLY A 120 4.94 -14.65 6.58
C GLY A 120 5.18 -13.52 7.57
N PHE A 121 5.79 -12.43 7.14
CA PHE A 121 6.01 -11.26 7.98
C PHE A 121 5.71 -9.96 7.26
N CYS A 122 5.29 -8.94 8.03
CA CYS A 122 5.11 -7.59 7.55
C CYS A 122 6.43 -6.82 7.61
N TYR A 123 6.75 -6.07 6.56
CA TYR A 123 7.91 -5.20 6.56
C TYR A 123 7.84 -4.16 7.69
N PRO A 124 8.98 -3.84 8.34
CA PRO A 124 9.06 -2.74 9.30
C PRO A 124 8.68 -1.39 8.70
N LEU A 125 9.13 -1.14 7.48
CA LEU A 125 8.79 0.08 6.75
C LEU A 125 7.35 0.02 6.29
N LYS A 126 6.53 0.97 6.74
CA LYS A 126 5.12 1.13 6.44
C LYS A 126 4.89 2.43 5.68
N PHE A 127 3.82 2.48 4.89
CA PHE A 127 3.64 3.58 3.96
C PHE A 127 2.28 4.26 4.16
N PRO A 128 2.22 5.40 4.89
CA PRO A 128 1.08 6.30 4.76
C PRO A 128 1.10 6.89 3.35
N ARG A 129 0.04 6.64 2.59
CA ARG A 129 -0.12 7.14 1.22
C ARG A 129 -1.02 8.36 1.21
N ILE A 130 -0.44 9.51 0.87
CA ILE A 130 -1.14 10.79 0.83
C ILE A 130 -1.24 11.23 -0.63
N VAL A 131 -2.47 11.46 -1.09
CA VAL A 131 -2.73 11.91 -2.46
C VAL A 131 -3.42 13.26 -2.44
N TYR A 132 -2.77 14.20 -3.09
CA TYR A 132 -3.27 15.56 -3.29
C TYR A 132 -4.37 15.60 -4.36
N PRO A 133 -5.28 16.58 -4.29
CA PRO A 133 -6.18 16.89 -5.39
C PRO A 133 -5.45 17.04 -6.72
N ALA A 134 -6.04 16.53 -7.80
CA ALA A 134 -5.48 16.67 -9.15
C ALA A 134 -5.43 18.13 -9.61
N SER A 135 -6.26 19.01 -9.05
CA SER A 135 -6.19 20.45 -9.24
C SER A 135 -4.94 21.10 -8.61
N VAL A 136 -4.31 20.41 -7.65
CA VAL A 136 -3.09 20.87 -6.96
C VAL A 136 -1.86 20.16 -7.50
N VAL A 137 -1.95 18.85 -7.71
CA VAL A 137 -0.87 18.00 -8.25
C VAL A 137 -1.45 17.17 -9.43
N PRO A 138 -1.47 17.73 -10.65
CA PRO A 138 -2.10 17.09 -11.80
C PRO A 138 -1.51 15.71 -12.19
N ARG A 139 -0.24 15.51 -11.87
CA ARG A 139 0.50 14.25 -12.16
C ARG A 139 1.08 13.66 -10.88
N HIS A 140 0.20 13.23 -9.99
CA HIS A 140 0.65 12.56 -8.76
C HIS A 140 1.38 11.25 -9.10
N PRO A 141 2.56 10.94 -8.49
CA PRO A 141 3.31 9.71 -8.77
C PRO A 141 2.50 8.42 -8.59
N GLY A 142 1.57 8.38 -7.63
CA GLY A 142 0.67 7.23 -7.42
C GLY A 142 -0.33 6.98 -8.55
N ASN A 143 -0.54 7.96 -9.44
CA ASN A 143 -1.45 7.81 -10.59
C ASN A 143 -0.77 7.16 -11.81
N VAL A 144 0.48 6.75 -11.69
CA VAL A 144 1.19 6.00 -12.73
C VAL A 144 0.83 4.52 -12.61
N VAL A 145 0.46 3.92 -13.73
CA VAL A 145 0.22 2.47 -13.81
C VAL A 145 1.54 1.73 -13.61
N HIS A 146 1.60 0.87 -12.61
CA HIS A 146 2.82 0.13 -12.27
C HIS A 146 2.54 -1.23 -11.61
N LYS A 147 3.59 -1.97 -11.39
CA LYS A 147 3.66 -3.14 -10.53
C LYS A 147 4.64 -2.83 -9.40
N ASP A 148 4.39 -3.32 -8.21
CA ASP A 148 5.28 -3.17 -7.05
C ASP A 148 6.53 -4.08 -7.14
N TYR A 149 6.76 -4.64 -8.33
CA TYR A 149 7.85 -5.54 -8.56
C TYR A 149 9.19 -4.85 -8.25
N SER A 150 9.78 -5.31 -7.19
CA SER A 150 11.19 -5.15 -6.89
C SER A 150 11.71 -6.57 -6.69
N SER A 151 12.88 -6.93 -6.95
CA SER A 151 13.60 -8.21 -6.81
C SER A 151 13.04 -9.31 -5.85
N VAL A 152 11.87 -9.11 -5.24
CA VAL A 152 11.13 -10.05 -4.40
C VAL A 152 9.87 -10.48 -5.14
N GLN A 153 9.70 -11.79 -5.36
CA GLN A 153 8.63 -12.29 -6.22
C GLN A 153 7.29 -12.48 -5.56
N ASP A 154 7.29 -12.93 -4.33
CA ASP A 154 6.05 -13.22 -3.61
C ASP A 154 5.84 -12.19 -2.49
N MET A 155 5.94 -10.91 -2.84
CA MET A 155 5.56 -9.83 -1.96
C MET A 155 4.09 -9.48 -2.18
N PHE A 156 3.39 -9.25 -1.09
CA PHE A 156 2.00 -8.79 -1.08
C PHE A 156 1.90 -7.41 -0.47
N THR A 157 1.05 -6.60 -1.05
CA THR A 157 0.66 -5.31 -0.49
C THR A 157 -0.74 -5.42 0.09
N THR A 158 -0.92 -4.98 1.34
CA THR A 158 -2.23 -4.71 1.92
C THR A 158 -2.44 -3.20 1.92
N TRP A 159 -3.49 -2.77 1.21
CA TRP A 159 -3.88 -1.38 1.11
C TRP A 159 -5.19 -1.17 1.87
N ILE A 160 -5.24 -0.16 2.75
CA ILE A 160 -6.31 0.06 3.72
C ILE A 160 -6.72 1.53 3.66
N PRO A 161 -8.00 1.87 3.39
CA PRO A 161 -8.49 3.23 3.45
C PRO A 161 -8.54 3.70 4.91
N LEU A 162 -8.02 4.89 5.17
CA LEU A 162 -8.12 5.52 6.48
C LEU A 162 -9.26 6.54 6.49
N GLY A 163 -10.46 6.05 6.29
CA GLY A 163 -11.71 6.78 6.14
C GLY A 163 -12.44 6.40 4.85
N PHE A 164 -13.59 7.00 4.61
CA PHE A 164 -14.35 6.79 3.36
C PHE A 164 -13.62 7.42 2.16
N ILE A 165 -13.35 6.60 1.15
CA ILE A 165 -12.68 7.01 -0.09
C ILE A 165 -13.59 6.70 -1.27
N PRO A 166 -14.48 7.63 -1.66
CA PRO A 166 -15.28 7.48 -2.86
C PRO A 166 -14.38 7.51 -4.09
N ARG A 167 -14.88 7.02 -5.22
CA ARG A 167 -14.16 7.03 -6.50
C ARG A 167 -13.67 8.43 -6.90
N SER A 168 -14.41 9.46 -6.52
CA SER A 168 -14.02 10.88 -6.76
C SER A 168 -12.77 11.29 -5.97
N LEU A 169 -12.55 10.72 -4.78
CA LEU A 169 -11.37 10.99 -3.97
C LEU A 169 -10.13 10.20 -4.45
N GLY A 170 -10.31 9.25 -5.37
CA GLY A 170 -9.21 8.57 -6.03
C GLY A 170 -8.66 7.37 -5.25
N GLY A 171 -9.47 6.33 -5.08
CA GLY A 171 -9.05 5.05 -4.53
C GLY A 171 -8.05 4.31 -5.42
N LEU A 172 -7.66 3.11 -5.03
CA LEU A 172 -6.79 2.26 -5.83
C LEU A 172 -7.61 1.49 -6.88
N ALA A 173 -7.10 1.39 -8.09
CA ALA A 173 -7.63 0.53 -9.14
C ALA A 173 -6.62 -0.56 -9.47
N VAL A 174 -7.11 -1.76 -9.78
CA VAL A 174 -6.32 -2.96 -10.07
C VAL A 174 -6.76 -3.54 -11.41
N LEU A 175 -5.82 -4.12 -12.15
CA LEU A 175 -6.10 -4.89 -13.36
C LEU A 175 -6.05 -6.40 -13.02
N PRO A 176 -7.21 -7.07 -12.91
CA PRO A 176 -7.27 -8.49 -12.58
C PRO A 176 -6.50 -9.37 -13.56
N GLY A 177 -5.86 -10.43 -13.05
CA GLY A 177 -5.11 -11.39 -13.87
C GLY A 177 -3.76 -10.87 -14.40
N SER A 178 -3.43 -9.60 -14.15
CA SER A 178 -2.21 -8.98 -14.69
C SER A 178 -0.92 -9.48 -14.02
N GLN A 179 -0.99 -10.15 -12.87
CA GLN A 179 0.15 -10.78 -12.20
C GLN A 179 0.74 -11.94 -13.03
N GLN A 180 -0.04 -12.52 -13.94
CA GLN A 180 0.39 -13.63 -14.79
C GLN A 180 1.36 -13.20 -15.90
N THR A 181 1.67 -11.91 -16.01
CA THR A 181 2.64 -11.40 -16.97
C THR A 181 3.70 -10.56 -16.25
N THR A 182 4.97 -10.81 -16.55
CA THR A 182 6.10 -10.01 -16.05
C THR A 182 6.27 -8.70 -16.80
N ARG A 183 5.59 -8.51 -17.94
CA ARG A 183 5.68 -7.28 -18.73
C ARG A 183 5.10 -6.11 -17.96
N VAL A 184 5.95 -5.22 -17.52
CA VAL A 184 5.56 -3.93 -16.94
C VAL A 184 5.38 -2.94 -18.08
N ARG A 185 4.14 -2.50 -18.32
CA ARG A 185 3.87 -1.39 -19.24
C ARG A 185 3.54 -0.16 -18.40
N PHE A 186 4.51 0.72 -18.22
CA PHE A 186 4.26 2.03 -17.65
C PHE A 186 3.45 2.87 -18.64
N ARG A 187 2.18 3.10 -18.37
CA ARG A 187 1.30 3.96 -19.15
C ARG A 187 0.56 4.92 -18.25
N ALA A 188 0.27 6.10 -18.77
CA ALA A 188 -0.62 7.01 -18.06
C ALA A 188 -2.04 6.42 -17.96
N LEU A 189 -2.76 6.71 -16.88
CA LEU A 189 -4.10 6.17 -16.59
C LEU A 189 -5.13 6.41 -17.73
N ASN A 190 -4.98 7.49 -18.49
CA ASN A 190 -5.84 7.84 -19.62
C ASN A 190 -5.75 6.90 -20.83
N HIS A 191 -4.81 5.95 -20.81
CA HIS A 191 -4.64 4.92 -21.85
C HIS A 191 -4.93 3.51 -21.32
N LEU A 192 -5.71 3.39 -20.23
CA LEU A 192 -6.04 2.09 -19.65
C LEU A 192 -6.96 1.30 -20.56
N GLU A 193 -6.63 0.04 -20.73
CA GLU A 193 -7.47 -0.97 -21.36
C GLU A 193 -8.71 -1.24 -20.49
N ARG A 194 -9.74 -1.87 -21.07
CA ARG A 194 -10.92 -2.30 -20.31
C ARG A 194 -10.55 -3.36 -19.26
N GLY A 195 -11.35 -3.48 -18.23
CA GLY A 195 -11.23 -4.55 -17.24
C GLY A 195 -10.61 -4.14 -15.90
N TRP A 196 -10.36 -2.85 -15.67
CA TRP A 196 -9.95 -2.37 -14.35
C TRP A 196 -11.09 -2.47 -13.35
N VAL A 197 -10.72 -2.82 -12.12
CA VAL A 197 -11.64 -2.87 -10.97
C VAL A 197 -11.26 -1.85 -9.92
N THR A 198 -12.25 -1.23 -9.31
CA THR A 198 -12.15 -0.33 -8.17
C THR A 198 -13.50 -0.26 -7.47
N THR A 199 -13.61 0.47 -6.36
CA THR A 199 -14.86 0.66 -5.62
C THR A 199 -14.87 2.01 -4.91
N ASP A 200 -16.00 2.37 -4.33
CA ASP A 200 -16.03 3.27 -3.20
C ASP A 200 -15.59 2.48 -1.96
N TYR A 201 -14.47 2.86 -1.39
CA TYR A 201 -13.89 2.16 -0.25
C TYR A 201 -14.47 2.67 1.05
N GLU A 202 -14.98 1.74 1.85
CA GLU A 202 -15.45 2.00 3.19
C GLU A 202 -14.33 1.80 4.22
N PRO A 203 -14.38 2.50 5.36
CA PRO A 203 -13.48 2.22 6.47
C PRO A 203 -13.54 0.75 6.87
N GLY A 204 -12.37 0.15 7.11
CA GLY A 204 -12.28 -1.27 7.44
C GLY A 204 -12.11 -2.21 6.25
N ASP A 205 -12.28 -1.73 5.02
CA ASP A 205 -11.96 -2.50 3.81
C ASP A 205 -10.48 -2.79 3.72
N VAL A 206 -10.14 -3.95 3.18
CA VAL A 206 -8.75 -4.34 2.90
C VAL A 206 -8.63 -4.85 1.48
N LEU A 207 -7.71 -4.26 0.73
CA LEU A 207 -7.29 -4.75 -0.57
C LEU A 207 -5.90 -5.39 -0.42
N VAL A 208 -5.81 -6.70 -0.71
CA VAL A 208 -4.54 -7.44 -0.78
C VAL A 208 -4.22 -7.70 -2.24
N PHE A 209 -3.00 -7.42 -2.69
CA PHE A 209 -2.60 -7.74 -4.06
C PHE A 209 -1.14 -8.17 -4.13
N HIS A 210 -0.87 -9.02 -5.11
CA HIS A 210 0.48 -9.51 -5.40
C HIS A 210 1.33 -8.42 -6.05
N CYS A 211 2.64 -8.39 -5.80
CA CYS A 211 3.55 -7.36 -6.34
C CYS A 211 3.57 -7.30 -7.88
N LEU A 212 3.24 -8.39 -8.56
CA LEU A 212 3.09 -8.44 -10.02
C LEU A 212 1.73 -7.97 -10.52
N THR A 213 0.79 -7.62 -9.65
CA THR A 213 -0.52 -7.11 -10.05
C THR A 213 -0.39 -5.64 -10.47
N THR A 214 -0.82 -5.36 -11.69
CA THR A 214 -0.82 -3.99 -12.23
C THR A 214 -1.88 -3.15 -11.52
N HIS A 215 -1.48 -2.02 -10.98
CA HIS A 215 -2.36 -1.14 -10.24
C HIS A 215 -2.00 0.34 -10.42
N ALA A 216 -2.89 1.22 -10.00
CA ALA A 216 -2.67 2.66 -9.93
C ALA A 216 -3.67 3.32 -8.98
N ALA A 217 -3.29 4.42 -8.34
CA ALA A 217 -4.25 5.29 -7.69
C ALA A 217 -5.03 6.09 -8.74
N LEU A 218 -6.34 6.19 -8.59
CA LEU A 218 -7.16 7.09 -9.40
C LEU A 218 -6.89 8.55 -9.03
N PRO A 219 -7.07 9.49 -9.96
CA PRO A 219 -6.93 10.92 -9.64
C PRO A 219 -7.90 11.37 -8.56
N ASN A 220 -7.40 12.09 -7.56
CA ASN A 220 -8.23 12.75 -6.57
C ASN A 220 -8.89 13.99 -7.20
N ARG A 221 -10.20 13.94 -7.37
CA ARG A 221 -11.01 15.05 -7.96
C ARG A 221 -11.69 15.93 -6.91
N GLU A 222 -11.50 15.59 -5.62
CA GLU A 222 -12.02 16.39 -4.52
C GLU A 222 -11.02 17.48 -4.08
N ALA A 223 -11.42 18.33 -3.13
CA ALA A 223 -10.60 19.44 -2.66
C ALA A 223 -9.73 19.08 -1.45
N ARG A 224 -9.84 17.87 -0.89
CA ARG A 224 -9.17 17.40 0.32
C ARG A 224 -8.10 16.36 0.02
N LEU A 225 -7.22 16.08 0.99
CA LEU A 225 -6.26 15.00 0.89
C LEU A 225 -6.95 13.62 0.96
N ARG A 226 -6.46 12.65 0.18
CA ARG A 226 -6.77 11.24 0.36
C ARG A 226 -5.67 10.59 1.18
N ILE A 227 -6.01 9.85 2.22
CA ILE A 227 -5.07 9.10 3.04
C ILE A 227 -5.44 7.62 3.09
N SER A 228 -4.42 6.77 2.98
CA SER A 228 -4.53 5.32 3.14
C SER A 228 -3.25 4.77 3.76
N ALA A 229 -3.33 3.58 4.35
CA ALA A 229 -2.18 2.83 4.84
C ALA A 229 -1.80 1.73 3.86
N GLU A 230 -0.52 1.45 3.74
CA GLU A 230 0.02 0.36 2.94
C GLU A 230 1.05 -0.41 3.76
N TYR A 231 0.86 -1.73 3.83
CA TYR A 231 1.78 -2.66 4.50
C TYR A 231 2.19 -3.73 3.52
N ARG A 232 3.47 -4.09 3.55
CA ARG A 232 4.04 -5.09 2.64
C ARG A 232 4.44 -6.34 3.39
N TRP A 233 4.22 -7.49 2.76
CA TRP A 233 4.38 -8.80 3.36
C TRP A 233 5.14 -9.73 2.43
N GLN A 234 6.00 -10.55 2.99
CA GLN A 234 6.67 -11.64 2.28
C GLN A 234 6.95 -12.82 3.20
N LEU A 235 7.47 -13.91 2.63
CA LEU A 235 8.01 -15.03 3.37
C LEU A 235 9.42 -14.73 3.89
N ALA A 236 9.75 -15.18 5.10
CA ALA A 236 11.05 -14.98 5.71
C ALA A 236 12.18 -15.80 5.04
N ASP A 237 11.82 -16.85 4.29
CA ASP A 237 12.77 -17.66 3.50
C ASP A 237 13.22 -17.02 2.17
N GLN A 238 12.66 -15.83 1.86
CA GLN A 238 13.05 -15.05 0.69
C GLN A 238 13.88 -13.83 1.08
N PRO A 239 14.88 -13.44 0.27
CA PRO A 239 15.64 -12.23 0.52
C PRO A 239 14.75 -10.99 0.51
N ALA A 240 15.02 -10.03 1.40
CA ALA A 240 14.32 -8.76 1.47
C ALA A 240 15.21 -7.59 1.05
N PRO A 241 14.67 -6.56 0.39
CA PRO A 241 15.43 -5.33 0.13
C PRO A 241 15.85 -4.66 1.45
N ARG A 242 17.13 -4.36 1.59
CA ARG A 242 17.68 -3.72 2.80
C ARG A 242 16.87 -2.48 3.21
N ARG A 243 16.49 -1.64 2.26
CA ARG A 243 15.75 -0.39 2.50
C ARG A 243 14.40 -0.56 3.18
N VAL A 244 13.71 -1.70 3.00
CA VAL A 244 12.38 -1.92 3.61
C VAL A 244 12.49 -2.47 5.03
N ILE A 245 13.65 -3.00 5.39
CA ILE A 245 13.96 -3.50 6.73
C ILE A 245 14.59 -2.40 7.59
N ILE A 246 15.55 -1.66 7.05
CA ILE A 246 16.30 -0.64 7.79
C ILE A 246 16.02 0.81 7.34
N GLY A 247 15.14 0.98 6.32
CA GLY A 247 14.72 2.28 5.80
C GLY A 247 15.59 2.81 4.65
N PRO A 248 15.05 3.80 3.90
CA PRO A 248 15.67 4.33 2.69
C PRO A 248 16.98 5.09 2.92
N HIS A 249 17.20 5.59 4.14
CA HIS A 249 18.41 6.31 4.54
C HIS A 249 19.33 5.45 5.43
N GLY A 250 19.25 4.12 5.32
CA GLY A 250 20.07 3.20 6.10
C GLY A 250 19.72 3.27 7.60
N HIS A 251 20.67 3.64 8.43
CA HIS A 251 20.53 3.60 9.90
C HIS A 251 19.44 4.52 10.49
N GLU A 252 19.00 5.55 9.79
CA GLU A 252 18.20 6.61 10.41
C GLU A 252 16.76 6.23 10.70
N MET A 253 16.05 5.57 9.78
CA MET A 253 14.65 5.21 10.06
C MET A 253 14.53 4.02 11.01
N GLY A 254 15.34 3.00 10.84
CA GLY A 254 15.35 1.84 11.74
C GLY A 254 15.73 2.22 13.17
N SER A 255 16.72 3.08 13.36
CA SER A 255 17.15 3.53 14.67
C SER A 255 16.17 4.52 15.32
N ARG A 256 15.53 5.40 14.55
CA ARG A 256 14.50 6.33 15.07
C ARG A 256 13.21 5.62 15.46
N LEU A 257 12.77 4.60 14.68
CA LEU A 257 11.53 3.89 14.93
C LEU A 257 11.68 2.76 15.96
N PHE A 258 12.84 2.12 16.04
CA PHE A 258 13.02 0.88 16.80
C PHE A 258 14.21 0.91 17.76
N GLY A 259 14.97 1.99 17.83
CA GLY A 259 16.08 2.19 18.76
C GLY A 259 17.32 1.32 18.53
N ARG A 260 17.30 0.42 17.53
CA ARG A 260 18.41 -0.49 17.19
C ARG A 260 18.49 -0.72 15.67
N THR A 261 19.69 -0.67 15.12
CA THR A 261 19.93 -0.87 13.68
C THR A 261 19.80 -2.32 13.21
N GLU A 262 19.81 -3.29 14.11
CA GLU A 262 19.77 -4.73 13.79
C GLU A 262 18.68 -5.48 14.58
N TRP A 263 17.65 -4.79 15.04
CA TRP A 263 16.55 -5.38 15.81
C TRP A 263 15.86 -6.54 15.05
N TRP A 264 15.80 -6.47 13.74
CA TRP A 264 15.17 -7.48 12.88
C TRP A 264 15.87 -8.85 12.97
N ARG A 265 17.19 -8.90 13.25
CA ARG A 265 17.93 -10.15 13.41
C ARG A 265 17.43 -11.01 14.56
N SER A 266 16.85 -10.42 15.58
CA SER A 266 16.30 -11.16 16.71
C SER A 266 14.95 -11.78 16.42
N VAL A 267 14.20 -11.28 15.44
CA VAL A 267 12.86 -11.78 15.08
C VAL A 267 12.84 -12.50 13.74
N LEU A 268 13.81 -12.23 12.88
CA LEU A 268 13.96 -12.81 11.54
C LEU A 268 15.44 -13.25 11.32
N PRO A 269 15.97 -14.19 12.11
CA PRO A 269 17.40 -14.52 12.12
C PRO A 269 17.91 -15.03 10.77
N ASP A 270 17.08 -15.70 9.99
CA ASP A 270 17.43 -16.30 8.71
C ASP A 270 17.19 -15.38 7.51
N LEU A 271 16.68 -14.15 7.75
CA LEU A 271 16.39 -13.22 6.67
C LEU A 271 17.67 -12.69 6.02
N THR A 272 17.80 -12.93 4.74
CA THR A 272 18.88 -12.36 3.91
C THR A 272 18.46 -11.00 3.37
N LEU A 273 19.35 -10.02 3.48
CA LEU A 273 19.13 -8.68 2.91
C LEU A 273 19.97 -8.49 1.65
N PHE A 274 19.39 -7.81 0.66
CA PHE A 274 20.12 -7.38 -0.54
C PHE A 274 19.93 -5.89 -0.80
N ASP A 275 20.91 -5.29 -1.49
CA ASP A 275 20.84 -3.90 -1.92
C ASP A 275 20.23 -3.83 -3.32
N ASP A 276 19.06 -3.22 -3.45
CA ASP A 276 18.28 -3.14 -4.68
C ASP A 276 18.52 -1.87 -5.50
N GLY A 277 19.57 -1.12 -5.17
CA GLY A 277 19.98 0.09 -5.91
C GLY A 277 19.02 1.29 -5.76
N GLY A 278 18.00 1.19 -4.92
CA GLY A 278 17.00 2.23 -4.70
C GLY A 278 15.83 2.22 -5.69
N GLU A 279 14.94 3.19 -5.58
CA GLU A 279 13.77 3.31 -6.47
C GLU A 279 14.22 3.48 -7.94
N GLY A 280 13.77 2.56 -8.79
CA GLY A 280 14.01 2.60 -10.24
C GLY A 280 15.12 1.66 -10.75
N ALA A 281 15.88 1.02 -9.88
CA ALA A 281 16.78 -0.04 -10.30
C ALA A 281 15.97 -1.27 -10.76
N LEU A 282 16.16 -1.68 -12.00
CA LEU A 282 15.61 -2.95 -12.49
C LEU A 282 16.40 -4.10 -11.83
N PRO A 283 15.72 -5.17 -11.42
CA PRO A 283 16.42 -6.33 -10.89
C PRO A 283 17.39 -6.90 -11.92
N THR A 284 18.62 -7.18 -11.48
CA THR A 284 19.70 -7.69 -12.34
C THR A 284 19.58 -9.19 -12.62
N LEU A 285 18.70 -9.89 -11.90
CA LEU A 285 18.45 -11.33 -12.08
C LEU A 285 16.99 -11.58 -12.40
N PRO A 286 16.69 -12.54 -13.30
CA PRO A 286 15.32 -13.00 -13.45
C PRO A 286 14.88 -13.57 -12.11
N PRO A 287 13.70 -13.20 -11.70
CA PRO A 287 13.14 -13.68 -10.45
C PRO A 287 12.93 -15.20 -10.45
N PRO A 288 13.04 -15.90 -9.32
CA PRO A 288 12.61 -17.29 -9.20
C PRO A 288 11.09 -17.41 -9.49
N PRO A 289 10.57 -18.56 -9.89
CA PRO A 289 9.14 -18.71 -10.16
C PRO A 289 8.32 -18.43 -8.90
N SER A 290 7.26 -17.64 -9.05
CA SER A 290 6.34 -17.30 -7.95
C SER A 290 5.58 -18.56 -7.50
N ARG A 291 5.43 -18.74 -6.18
CA ARG A 291 4.58 -19.81 -5.61
C ARG A 291 3.08 -19.53 -5.77
N PHE A 292 2.71 -18.30 -6.13
CA PHE A 292 1.32 -17.81 -6.19
C PHE A 292 0.89 -17.45 -7.61
N VAL A 293 1.77 -17.59 -8.59
CA VAL A 293 1.48 -17.35 -10.00
C VAL A 293 1.78 -18.66 -10.74
N ALA A 294 0.80 -19.20 -11.44
CA ALA A 294 0.99 -20.43 -12.21
C ALA A 294 2.04 -20.19 -13.32
N ASP A 295 3.01 -21.09 -13.42
CA ASP A 295 3.87 -21.16 -14.60
C ASP A 295 2.99 -21.48 -15.82
N ARG A 296 3.09 -20.65 -16.86
CA ARG A 296 2.48 -20.90 -18.18
C ARG A 296 3.50 -21.40 -19.14
#